data_e848b48b6207c2304d9b4dbf26a8786e
#
_entry.id   e848b48b6207c2304d9b4dbf26a8786e
#
_cell.length_a   1.000
_cell.length_b   1.000
_cell.length_c   1.000
_cell.angle_alpha   90.00
_cell.angle_beta   90.00
_cell.angle_gamma   90.00
#
_symmetry.space_group_name_H-M   'P 1'
#
loop_
_entity.id
_entity.type
_entity.pdbx_description
1 polymer ?
#
loop_
_entity_poly.entity_id
_entity_poly.type
_entity_poly.pdbx_seq_one_letter_code
_entity_poly.pdbx_strand_id
1 'polypeptide(L)'
;DSEDEIGYLAASLSLMASEIARAEDNQKKFIANVSHDFRSPLTSIKGYLEAMLDGTIPPELHEKYLGIVLNETERLTKLTNSLLTLNNLNMKGMILEKSVFDLNSVIRSTAASFEGTCQQKHIGIELLLTGDRMPVLADKSKIEQVLYNLLDNAIKFSHPDSAIRIETNEKHGKVFVSVKDSGIGIPKDRLTLVFDRF
;
A
#
# COMPACT_ATOMS: atom_id res chain seq x y z
N ASP A 1 17.00 38.63 -17.99
CA ASP A 1 18.12 37.96 -17.30
C ASP A 1 18.99 38.98 -16.63
N SER A 2 18.59 39.45 -15.43
CA SER A 2 19.44 40.26 -14.57
C SER A 2 20.06 39.33 -13.53
N GLU A 3 21.39 39.39 -13.38
CA GLU A 3 22.13 38.63 -12.34
C GLU A 3 22.11 39.40 -11.00
N ASP A 4 21.15 40.31 -10.82
CA ASP A 4 20.94 41.06 -9.60
C ASP A 4 19.88 40.45 -8.67
N GLU A 5 19.65 41.05 -7.53
CA GLU A 5 18.67 40.57 -6.52
C GLU A 5 17.25 40.43 -7.10
N ILE A 6 16.90 41.26 -8.09
CA ILE A 6 15.59 41.23 -8.78
C ILE A 6 15.48 40.01 -9.65
N GLY A 7 16.56 39.62 -10.35
CA GLY A 7 16.61 38.39 -11.14
C GLY A 7 16.49 37.15 -10.28
N TYR A 8 17.16 37.12 -9.13
CA TYR A 8 17.04 36.03 -8.16
C TYR A 8 15.62 35.91 -7.58
N LEU A 9 15.01 37.08 -7.25
CA LEU A 9 13.63 37.11 -6.75
C LEU A 9 12.64 36.61 -7.81
N ALA A 10 12.79 37.06 -9.06
CA ALA A 10 11.96 36.63 -10.17
C ALA A 10 12.07 35.10 -10.44
N ALA A 11 13.29 34.55 -10.38
CA ALA A 11 13.51 33.09 -10.51
C ALA A 11 12.88 32.33 -9.34
N SER A 12 12.99 32.80 -8.11
CA SER A 12 12.38 32.19 -6.94
C SER A 12 10.85 32.20 -7.01
N LEU A 13 10.25 33.34 -7.42
CA LEU A 13 8.80 33.43 -7.64
C LEU A 13 8.32 32.48 -8.76
N SER A 14 9.06 32.39 -9.84
CA SER A 14 8.74 31.46 -10.95
C SER A 14 8.80 30.00 -10.49
N LEU A 15 9.80 29.64 -9.67
CA LEU A 15 9.91 28.29 -9.10
C LEU A 15 8.73 28.01 -8.17
N MET A 16 8.40 28.92 -7.25
CA MET A 16 7.25 28.77 -6.36
C MET A 16 5.93 28.63 -7.13
N ALA A 17 5.73 29.43 -8.17
CA ALA A 17 4.54 29.35 -9.02
C ALA A 17 4.44 27.98 -9.71
N SER A 18 5.58 27.44 -10.18
CA SER A 18 5.62 26.10 -10.81
C SER A 18 5.35 24.98 -9.81
N GLU A 19 5.84 25.10 -8.57
CA GLU A 19 5.58 24.14 -7.50
C GLU A 19 4.10 24.14 -7.09
N ILE A 20 3.48 25.31 -6.97
CA ILE A 20 2.04 25.44 -6.68
C ILE A 20 1.21 24.79 -7.81
N ALA A 21 1.51 25.11 -9.07
CA ALA A 21 0.80 24.52 -10.21
C ALA A 21 0.91 22.98 -10.25
N ARG A 22 2.10 22.45 -9.94
CA ARG A 22 2.31 20.99 -9.82
C ARG A 22 1.51 20.38 -8.66
N ALA A 23 1.47 21.07 -7.51
CA ALA A 23 0.71 20.61 -6.35
C ALA A 23 -0.80 20.56 -6.66
N GLU A 24 -1.34 21.59 -7.33
CA GLU A 24 -2.75 21.62 -7.77
C GLU A 24 -3.08 20.50 -8.77
N ASP A 25 -2.21 20.26 -9.76
CA ASP A 25 -2.42 19.19 -10.74
C ASP A 25 -2.39 17.81 -10.09
N ASN A 26 -1.43 17.57 -9.18
CA ASN A 26 -1.37 16.34 -8.40
C ASN A 26 -2.60 16.16 -7.52
N GLN A 27 -3.11 17.23 -6.90
CA GLN A 27 -4.32 17.18 -6.10
C GLN A 27 -5.56 16.83 -6.95
N LYS A 28 -5.69 17.42 -8.15
CA LYS A 28 -6.79 17.10 -9.08
C LYS A 28 -6.74 15.63 -9.52
N LYS A 29 -5.55 15.13 -9.89
CA LYS A 29 -5.34 13.73 -10.25
C LYS A 29 -5.67 12.80 -9.09
N PHE A 30 -5.23 13.14 -7.88
CA PHE A 30 -5.55 12.37 -6.68
C PHE A 30 -7.06 12.23 -6.47
N ILE A 31 -7.81 13.37 -6.50
CA ILE A 31 -9.26 13.35 -6.33
C ILE A 31 -9.95 12.53 -7.43
N ALA A 32 -9.50 12.66 -8.67
CA ALA A 32 -10.07 11.92 -9.81
C ALA A 32 -9.86 10.40 -9.63
N ASN A 33 -8.65 9.98 -9.27
CA ASN A 33 -8.31 8.57 -9.06
C ASN A 33 -9.08 7.97 -7.88
N VAL A 34 -9.11 8.68 -6.75
CA VAL A 34 -9.92 8.27 -5.58
C VAL A 34 -11.38 8.11 -5.96
N SER A 35 -11.94 9.09 -6.68
CA SER A 35 -13.36 9.03 -7.12
C SER A 35 -13.64 7.83 -8.02
N HIS A 36 -12.71 7.51 -8.93
CA HIS A 36 -12.79 6.34 -9.79
C HIS A 36 -12.75 5.03 -8.98
N ASP A 37 -11.82 4.94 -8.03
CA ASP A 37 -11.61 3.73 -7.22
C ASP A 37 -12.75 3.45 -6.24
N PHE A 38 -13.49 4.49 -5.84
CA PHE A 38 -14.75 4.32 -5.09
C PHE A 38 -15.94 3.97 -5.99
N ARG A 39 -16.03 4.59 -7.18
CA ARG A 39 -17.20 4.42 -8.07
C ARG A 39 -17.32 2.97 -8.56
N SER A 40 -16.22 2.35 -8.91
CA SER A 40 -16.21 0.98 -9.45
C SER A 40 -16.86 -0.04 -8.49
N PRO A 41 -16.37 -0.22 -7.25
CA PRO A 41 -16.97 -1.17 -6.30
C PRO A 41 -18.41 -0.79 -5.91
N LEU A 42 -18.72 0.50 -5.75
CA LEU A 42 -20.09 0.94 -5.46
C LEU A 42 -21.07 0.59 -6.59
N THR A 43 -20.65 0.73 -7.84
CA THR A 43 -21.48 0.35 -9.00
C THR A 43 -21.70 -1.15 -9.02
N SER A 44 -20.69 -1.97 -8.73
CA SER A 44 -20.81 -3.43 -8.65
C SER A 44 -21.76 -3.86 -7.52
N ILE A 45 -21.56 -3.31 -6.30
CA ILE A 45 -22.43 -3.59 -5.14
C ILE A 45 -23.88 -3.26 -5.50
N LYS A 46 -24.13 -2.04 -5.99
CA LYS A 46 -25.47 -1.59 -6.35
C LYS A 46 -26.07 -2.50 -7.41
N GLY A 47 -25.34 -2.79 -8.50
CA GLY A 47 -25.85 -3.60 -9.60
C GLY A 47 -26.23 -5.02 -9.19
N TYR A 48 -25.42 -5.68 -8.35
CA TYR A 48 -25.76 -7.02 -7.85
C TYR A 48 -26.96 -7.00 -6.90
N LEU A 49 -27.08 -6.00 -6.02
CA LEU A 49 -28.22 -5.87 -5.13
C LEU A 49 -29.51 -5.59 -5.91
N GLU A 50 -29.49 -4.71 -6.91
CA GLU A 50 -30.64 -4.43 -7.79
C GLU A 50 -31.06 -5.69 -8.57
N ALA A 51 -30.09 -6.44 -9.14
CA ALA A 51 -30.37 -7.67 -9.88
C ALA A 51 -30.90 -8.82 -9.01
N MET A 52 -30.57 -8.84 -7.71
CA MET A 52 -31.19 -9.76 -6.75
C MET A 52 -32.61 -9.33 -6.39
N LEU A 53 -32.84 -8.02 -6.24
CA LEU A 53 -34.13 -7.48 -5.85
C LEU A 53 -35.19 -7.60 -6.97
N ASP A 54 -34.79 -7.42 -8.24
CA ASP A 54 -35.67 -7.51 -9.40
C ASP A 54 -35.84 -8.94 -9.94
N GLY A 55 -35.14 -9.91 -9.33
CA GLY A 55 -35.23 -11.33 -9.70
C GLY A 55 -34.39 -11.72 -10.92
N THR A 56 -33.58 -10.83 -11.46
CA THR A 56 -32.62 -11.12 -12.54
C THR A 56 -31.63 -12.17 -12.09
N ILE A 57 -31.19 -12.12 -10.82
CA ILE A 57 -30.38 -13.15 -10.17
C ILE A 57 -31.31 -14.05 -9.36
N PRO A 58 -31.44 -15.34 -9.74
CA PRO A 58 -32.31 -16.26 -9.03
C PRO A 58 -31.79 -16.55 -7.60
N PRO A 59 -32.69 -16.88 -6.65
CA PRO A 59 -32.36 -17.08 -5.23
C PRO A 59 -31.23 -18.06 -4.97
N GLU A 60 -31.08 -19.10 -5.79
CA GLU A 60 -30.06 -20.13 -5.67
C GLU A 60 -28.62 -19.56 -5.86
N LEU A 61 -28.51 -18.43 -6.51
CA LEU A 61 -27.23 -17.76 -6.76
C LEU A 61 -26.96 -16.57 -5.80
N HIS A 62 -27.91 -16.22 -4.94
CA HIS A 62 -27.76 -15.08 -4.02
C HIS A 62 -26.52 -15.20 -3.14
N GLU A 63 -26.24 -16.36 -2.57
CA GLU A 63 -25.07 -16.57 -1.71
C GLU A 63 -23.76 -16.22 -2.44
N LYS A 64 -23.60 -16.65 -3.69
CA LYS A 64 -22.45 -16.36 -4.53
C LYS A 64 -22.28 -14.85 -4.75
N TYR A 65 -23.34 -14.16 -5.12
CA TYR A 65 -23.29 -12.74 -5.43
C TYR A 65 -23.19 -11.87 -4.18
N LEU A 66 -23.79 -12.28 -3.05
CA LEU A 66 -23.57 -11.65 -1.75
C LEU A 66 -22.10 -11.76 -1.32
N GLY A 67 -21.43 -12.87 -1.62
CA GLY A 67 -19.99 -13.00 -1.42
C GLY A 67 -19.17 -11.96 -2.21
N ILE A 68 -19.57 -11.67 -3.44
CA ILE A 68 -18.93 -10.62 -4.25
C ILE A 68 -19.19 -9.23 -3.65
N VAL A 69 -20.43 -8.95 -3.23
CA VAL A 69 -20.80 -7.69 -2.57
C VAL A 69 -20.00 -7.48 -1.29
N LEU A 70 -19.81 -8.53 -0.51
CA LEU A 70 -19.00 -8.49 0.72
C LEU A 70 -17.55 -8.14 0.41
N ASN A 71 -16.94 -8.81 -0.57
CA ASN A 71 -15.56 -8.54 -0.99
C ASN A 71 -15.37 -7.09 -1.47
N GLU A 72 -16.32 -6.54 -2.24
CA GLU A 72 -16.23 -5.14 -2.68
C GLU A 72 -16.42 -4.16 -1.51
N THR A 73 -17.22 -4.51 -0.51
CA THR A 73 -17.36 -3.72 0.73
C THR A 73 -16.09 -3.71 1.55
N GLU A 74 -15.42 -4.86 1.68
CA GLU A 74 -14.10 -4.95 2.34
C GLU A 74 -13.04 -4.13 1.60
N ARG A 75 -13.07 -4.16 0.26
CA ARG A 75 -12.18 -3.34 -0.57
C ARG A 75 -12.38 -1.85 -0.32
N LEU A 76 -13.64 -1.38 -0.24
CA LEU A 76 -13.96 0.01 0.11
C LEU A 76 -13.47 0.37 1.52
N THR A 77 -13.63 -0.52 2.48
CA THR A 77 -13.14 -0.32 3.84
C THR A 77 -11.61 -0.15 3.87
N LYS A 78 -10.87 -0.99 3.16
CA LYS A 78 -9.40 -0.87 3.02
C LYS A 78 -9.01 0.46 2.37
N LEU A 79 -9.69 0.87 1.30
CA LEU A 79 -9.45 2.13 0.61
C LEU A 79 -9.68 3.34 1.53
N THR A 80 -10.79 3.34 2.28
CA THR A 80 -11.11 4.40 3.25
C THR A 80 -10.04 4.51 4.34
N ASN A 81 -9.61 3.39 4.92
CA ASN A 81 -8.57 3.36 5.94
C ASN A 81 -7.23 3.87 5.40
N SER A 82 -6.90 3.55 4.14
CA SER A 82 -5.70 4.05 3.47
C SER A 82 -5.75 5.57 3.31
N LEU A 83 -6.90 6.13 2.90
CA LEU A 83 -7.09 7.58 2.77
C LEU A 83 -7.02 8.30 4.11
N LEU A 84 -7.62 7.76 5.17
CA LEU A 84 -7.52 8.31 6.52
C LEU A 84 -6.07 8.34 7.01
N THR A 85 -5.32 7.27 6.75
CA THR A 85 -3.89 7.22 7.07
C THR A 85 -3.10 8.30 6.33
N LEU A 86 -3.38 8.48 5.02
CA LEU A 86 -2.75 9.54 4.21
C LEU A 86 -3.07 10.95 4.73
N ASN A 87 -4.32 11.20 5.11
CA ASN A 87 -4.74 12.50 5.64
C ASN A 87 -4.05 12.82 6.97
N ASN A 88 -3.96 11.83 7.87
CA ASN A 88 -3.27 11.98 9.15
C ASN A 88 -1.75 12.24 8.99
N LEU A 89 -1.13 11.73 7.93
CA LEU A 89 0.28 11.99 7.60
C LEU A 89 0.52 13.44 7.14
N ASN A 90 -0.48 14.08 6.51
CA ASN A 90 -0.36 15.43 5.98
C ASN A 90 -0.68 16.53 7.01
N MET A 91 -1.54 16.26 7.99
CA MET A 91 -2.06 17.29 8.92
C MET A 91 -1.22 17.53 10.18
N LYS A 92 -0.37 16.58 10.57
CA LYS A 92 0.54 16.75 11.73
C LYS A 92 1.89 16.23 11.29
N GLY A 93 2.93 17.02 11.29
CA GLY A 93 4.28 16.49 11.14
C GLY A 93 4.33 15.19 11.98
N MET A 94 4.46 14.03 11.31
CA MET A 94 4.23 12.71 11.91
C MET A 94 5.11 12.54 13.13
N ILE A 95 4.54 12.66 14.33
CA ILE A 95 5.23 12.34 15.57
C ILE A 95 5.29 10.81 15.62
N LEU A 96 6.49 10.27 15.36
CA LEU A 96 6.74 8.83 15.45
C LEU A 96 6.86 8.43 16.92
N GLU A 97 6.08 7.44 17.34
CA GLU A 97 6.19 6.83 18.67
C GLU A 97 7.30 5.78 18.66
N LYS A 98 8.55 6.25 18.73
CA LYS A 98 9.72 5.38 18.67
C LYS A 98 9.90 4.58 19.94
N SER A 99 10.05 3.27 19.81
CA SER A 99 10.39 2.33 20.88
C SER A 99 11.43 1.33 20.40
N VAL A 100 12.15 0.72 21.33
CA VAL A 100 13.04 -0.39 21.00
C VAL A 100 12.24 -1.68 20.98
N PHE A 101 12.29 -2.41 19.85
CA PHE A 101 11.62 -3.70 19.71
C PHE A 101 12.45 -4.65 18.84
N ASP A 102 12.12 -5.95 18.91
CA ASP A 102 12.75 -6.97 18.08
C ASP A 102 12.06 -7.04 16.69
N LEU A 103 12.77 -6.60 15.67
CA LEU A 103 12.27 -6.60 14.28
C LEU A 103 12.02 -8.02 13.76
N ASN A 104 12.87 -8.99 14.12
CA ASN A 104 12.66 -10.39 13.71
C ASN A 104 11.34 -10.95 14.23
N SER A 105 10.96 -10.60 15.47
CA SER A 105 9.66 -10.98 16.05
C SER A 105 8.49 -10.37 15.26
N VAL A 106 8.60 -9.10 14.88
CA VAL A 106 7.58 -8.40 14.07
C VAL A 106 7.44 -9.05 12.70
N ILE A 107 8.56 -9.37 12.04
CA ILE A 107 8.54 -10.06 10.73
C ILE A 107 7.86 -11.43 10.84
N ARG A 108 8.21 -12.24 11.86
CA ARG A 108 7.58 -13.55 12.07
C ARG A 108 6.07 -13.44 12.31
N SER A 109 5.64 -12.51 13.17
CA SER A 109 4.21 -12.32 13.45
C SER A 109 3.43 -11.84 12.24
N THR A 110 4.01 -10.91 11.45
CA THR A 110 3.38 -10.44 10.21
C THR A 110 3.30 -11.55 9.17
N ALA A 111 4.36 -12.33 8.97
CA ALA A 111 4.34 -13.47 8.05
C ALA A 111 3.31 -14.52 8.44
N ALA A 112 3.20 -14.84 9.74
CA ALA A 112 2.22 -15.80 10.25
C ALA A 112 0.78 -15.35 9.99
N SER A 113 0.48 -14.04 9.99
CA SER A 113 -0.86 -13.54 9.68
C SER A 113 -1.33 -13.83 8.25
N PHE A 114 -0.41 -14.15 7.35
CA PHE A 114 -0.72 -14.49 5.95
C PHE A 114 -0.72 -16.00 5.67
N GLU A 115 -0.47 -16.86 6.67
CA GLU A 115 -0.35 -18.32 6.48
C GLU A 115 -1.57 -18.92 5.76
N GLY A 116 -2.78 -18.57 6.17
CA GLY A 116 -4.01 -19.07 5.54
C GLY A 116 -4.15 -18.62 4.07
N THR A 117 -3.82 -17.37 3.78
CA THR A 117 -3.86 -16.85 2.40
C THR A 117 -2.80 -17.52 1.52
N CYS A 118 -1.62 -17.74 2.08
CA CYS A 118 -0.51 -18.39 1.39
C CYS A 118 -0.83 -19.85 1.07
N GLN A 119 -1.43 -20.59 2.01
CA GLN A 119 -1.91 -21.96 1.77
C GLN A 119 -2.93 -22.01 0.64
N GLN A 120 -3.92 -21.13 0.62
CA GLN A 120 -4.94 -21.09 -0.44
C GLN A 120 -4.34 -20.81 -1.83
N LYS A 121 -3.26 -20.01 -1.88
CA LYS A 121 -2.59 -19.65 -3.14
C LYS A 121 -1.41 -20.55 -3.50
N HIS A 122 -1.08 -21.53 -2.68
CA HIS A 122 0.10 -22.39 -2.82
C HIS A 122 1.41 -21.57 -2.88
N ILE A 123 1.54 -20.55 -2.00
CA ILE A 123 2.74 -19.70 -1.92
C ILE A 123 3.47 -20.02 -0.62
N GLY A 124 4.79 -20.26 -0.70
CA GLY A 124 5.65 -20.40 0.48
C GLY A 124 6.15 -19.05 0.99
N ILE A 125 6.39 -18.92 2.30
CA ILE A 125 7.14 -17.79 2.87
C ILE A 125 8.42 -18.33 3.50
N GLU A 126 9.56 -17.86 3.02
CA GLU A 126 10.91 -18.18 3.54
C GLU A 126 11.45 -17.00 4.34
N LEU A 127 11.85 -17.23 5.59
CA LEU A 127 12.43 -16.22 6.46
C LEU A 127 13.93 -16.48 6.64
N LEU A 128 14.77 -15.61 6.10
CA LEU A 128 16.22 -15.61 6.27
C LEU A 128 16.63 -14.45 7.17
N LEU A 129 16.45 -14.61 8.47
CA LEU A 129 16.63 -13.57 9.46
C LEU A 129 18.03 -13.67 10.09
N THR A 130 18.74 -12.52 10.14
CA THR A 130 20.06 -12.44 10.78
C THR A 130 19.90 -12.46 12.30
N GLY A 131 20.55 -13.43 12.96
CA GLY A 131 20.52 -13.61 14.42
C GLY A 131 19.14 -14.01 14.97
N ASP A 132 19.11 -14.30 16.27
CA ASP A 132 17.86 -14.66 16.96
C ASP A 132 16.95 -13.43 17.16
N ARG A 133 17.54 -12.29 17.46
CA ARG A 133 16.87 -11.01 17.69
C ARG A 133 17.54 -9.89 16.91
N MET A 134 16.75 -8.94 16.47
CA MET A 134 17.20 -7.75 15.76
C MET A 134 16.58 -6.50 16.42
N PRO A 135 17.18 -5.96 17.50
CA PRO A 135 16.65 -4.78 18.17
C PRO A 135 16.80 -3.53 17.30
N VAL A 136 15.71 -2.80 17.10
CA VAL A 136 15.66 -1.55 16.34
C VAL A 136 14.91 -0.47 17.10
N LEU A 137 15.33 0.79 16.94
CA LEU A 137 14.61 1.95 17.47
C LEU A 137 13.74 2.57 16.36
N ALA A 138 12.46 2.28 16.37
CA ALA A 138 11.51 2.77 15.39
C ALA A 138 10.09 2.82 15.96
N ASP A 139 9.13 3.33 15.18
CA ASP A 139 7.71 3.19 15.48
C ASP A 139 7.24 1.80 15.02
N LYS A 140 7.01 0.92 16.01
CA LYS A 140 6.63 -0.48 15.77
C LYS A 140 5.41 -0.61 14.88
N SER A 141 4.37 0.19 15.14
CA SER A 141 3.11 0.13 14.40
C SER A 141 3.28 0.49 12.91
N LYS A 142 4.16 1.45 12.63
CA LYS A 142 4.48 1.87 11.26
C LYS A 142 5.33 0.86 10.52
N ILE A 143 6.26 0.21 11.22
CA ILE A 143 7.04 -0.89 10.63
C ILE A 143 6.14 -2.09 10.34
N GLU A 144 5.25 -2.47 11.26
CA GLU A 144 4.25 -3.52 11.02
C GLU A 144 3.39 -3.21 9.78
N GLN A 145 2.93 -1.98 9.65
CA GLN A 145 2.14 -1.53 8.49
C GLN A 145 2.92 -1.63 7.17
N VAL A 146 4.21 -1.23 7.17
CA VAL A 146 5.08 -1.35 5.98
C VAL A 146 5.26 -2.81 5.59
N LEU A 147 5.59 -3.68 6.56
CA LEU A 147 5.79 -5.11 6.31
C LEU A 147 4.51 -5.77 5.81
N TYR A 148 3.37 -5.46 6.42
CA TYR A 148 2.07 -5.96 5.97
C TYR A 148 1.79 -5.57 4.51
N ASN A 149 1.98 -4.30 4.15
CA ASN A 149 1.74 -3.83 2.78
C ASN A 149 2.67 -4.49 1.76
N LEU A 150 3.95 -4.67 2.11
CA LEU A 150 4.90 -5.34 1.23
C LEU A 150 4.54 -6.81 1.03
N LEU A 151 4.15 -7.52 2.10
CA LEU A 151 3.75 -8.92 2.03
C LEU A 151 2.41 -9.11 1.29
N ASP A 152 1.41 -8.27 1.56
CA ASP A 152 0.13 -8.30 0.84
C ASP A 152 0.35 -8.13 -0.68
N ASN A 153 1.19 -7.18 -1.08
CA ASN A 153 1.56 -6.99 -2.48
C ASN A 153 2.32 -8.20 -3.04
N ALA A 154 3.31 -8.71 -2.33
CA ALA A 154 4.09 -9.87 -2.75
C ALA A 154 3.17 -11.10 -2.98
N ILE A 155 2.26 -11.39 -2.04
CA ILE A 155 1.30 -12.50 -2.14
C ILE A 155 0.28 -12.28 -3.27
N LYS A 156 -0.16 -11.02 -3.46
CA LYS A 156 -1.14 -10.67 -4.49
C LYS A 156 -0.61 -10.88 -5.90
N PHE A 157 0.65 -10.56 -6.13
CA PHE A 157 1.26 -10.54 -7.46
C PHE A 157 2.18 -11.73 -7.75
N SER A 158 2.47 -12.57 -6.77
CA SER A 158 3.24 -13.80 -6.96
C SER A 158 2.45 -14.85 -7.76
N HIS A 159 3.19 -15.67 -8.49
CA HIS A 159 2.62 -16.83 -9.16
C HIS A 159 2.29 -17.94 -8.14
N PRO A 160 1.29 -18.79 -8.41
CA PRO A 160 1.07 -20.00 -7.62
C PRO A 160 2.35 -20.89 -7.59
N ASP A 161 2.47 -21.71 -6.56
CA ASP A 161 3.60 -22.64 -6.35
C ASP A 161 4.98 -21.94 -6.28
N SER A 162 5.00 -20.64 -5.91
CA SER A 162 6.22 -19.86 -5.72
C SER A 162 6.52 -19.59 -4.25
N ALA A 163 7.69 -18.99 -3.98
CA ALA A 163 8.08 -18.60 -2.63
C ALA A 163 8.36 -17.08 -2.56
N ILE A 164 7.90 -16.48 -1.46
CA ILE A 164 8.26 -15.12 -1.07
C ILE A 164 9.35 -15.24 -0.01
N ARG A 165 10.48 -14.54 -0.23
CA ARG A 165 11.61 -14.57 0.67
C ARG A 165 11.75 -13.24 1.40
N ILE A 166 11.84 -13.29 2.73
CA ILE A 166 12.10 -12.13 3.58
C ILE A 166 13.49 -12.31 4.19
N GLU A 167 14.36 -11.36 3.93
CA GLU A 167 15.73 -11.37 4.42
C GLU A 167 15.98 -10.14 5.30
N THR A 168 16.66 -10.33 6.43
CA THR A 168 17.22 -9.21 7.22
C THR A 168 18.73 -9.24 7.18
N ASN A 169 19.34 -8.06 7.10
CA ASN A 169 20.79 -7.89 7.14
C ASN A 169 21.14 -6.62 7.91
N GLU A 170 22.22 -6.68 8.69
CA GLU A 170 22.75 -5.50 9.36
C GLU A 170 24.07 -5.08 8.70
N LYS A 171 24.18 -3.79 8.35
CA LYS A 171 25.35 -3.23 7.72
C LYS A 171 25.59 -1.79 8.17
N HIS A 172 26.77 -1.51 8.73
CA HIS A 172 27.15 -0.17 9.20
C HIS A 172 26.12 0.46 10.19
N GLY A 173 25.60 -0.34 11.14
CA GLY A 173 24.62 0.11 12.13
C GLY A 173 23.22 0.41 11.55
N LYS A 174 22.95 -0.03 10.32
CA LYS A 174 21.63 0.03 9.68
C LYS A 174 21.12 -1.37 9.41
N VAL A 175 19.83 -1.57 9.67
CA VAL A 175 19.14 -2.81 9.37
C VAL A 175 18.43 -2.67 8.01
N PHE A 176 18.67 -3.64 7.16
CA PHE A 176 18.03 -3.76 5.85
C PHE A 176 17.04 -4.92 5.89
N VAL A 177 15.81 -4.69 5.43
CA VAL A 177 14.81 -5.73 5.21
C VAL A 177 14.54 -5.82 3.73
N SER A 178 14.61 -7.03 3.18
CA SER A 178 14.31 -7.30 1.77
C SER A 178 13.14 -8.26 1.69
N VAL A 179 12.13 -7.92 0.91
CA VAL A 179 11.01 -8.80 0.54
C VAL A 179 11.14 -9.08 -0.95
N LYS A 180 11.35 -10.34 -1.31
CA LYS A 180 11.52 -10.78 -2.70
C LYS A 180 10.37 -11.70 -3.07
N ASP A 181 9.69 -11.38 -4.12
CA ASP A 181 8.63 -12.19 -4.71
C ASP A 181 9.05 -12.76 -6.08
N SER A 182 8.29 -13.74 -6.56
CA SER A 182 8.44 -14.33 -7.89
C SER A 182 7.16 -14.08 -8.70
N GLY A 183 6.74 -12.83 -8.75
CA GLY A 183 5.52 -12.40 -9.40
C GLY A 183 5.74 -11.80 -10.79
N ILE A 184 4.71 -11.12 -11.28
CA ILE A 184 4.68 -10.48 -12.60
C ILE A 184 5.73 -9.36 -12.77
N GLY A 185 6.35 -8.92 -11.66
CA GLY A 185 7.30 -7.81 -11.65
C GLY A 185 6.66 -6.44 -11.94
N ILE A 186 7.51 -5.42 -11.96
CA ILE A 186 7.10 -4.03 -12.24
C ILE A 186 7.79 -3.57 -13.54
N PRO A 187 7.05 -3.11 -14.55
CA PRO A 187 7.62 -2.55 -15.77
C PRO A 187 8.60 -1.41 -15.46
N LYS A 188 9.71 -1.34 -16.20
CA LYS A 188 10.79 -0.38 -15.94
C LYS A 188 10.34 1.08 -15.98
N ASP A 189 9.41 1.40 -16.85
CA ASP A 189 8.79 2.72 -16.98
C ASP A 189 7.91 3.11 -15.79
N ARG A 190 7.49 2.14 -14.97
CA ARG A 190 6.67 2.35 -13.77
C ARG A 190 7.45 2.31 -12.47
N LEU A 191 8.73 1.91 -12.48
CA LEU A 191 9.54 1.83 -11.26
C LEU A 191 9.69 3.16 -10.53
N THR A 192 9.75 4.27 -11.26
CA THR A 192 9.81 5.62 -10.68
C THR A 192 8.49 6.05 -10.02
N LEU A 193 7.38 5.45 -10.44
CA LEU A 193 6.03 5.76 -9.96
C LEU A 193 5.58 4.90 -8.77
N VAL A 194 6.36 3.86 -8.41
CA VAL A 194 5.96 2.91 -7.33
C VAL A 194 5.78 3.61 -5.98
N PHE A 195 6.51 4.68 -5.74
CA PHE A 195 6.43 5.48 -4.51
C PHE A 195 5.62 6.76 -4.70
N ASP A 196 5.19 7.07 -5.93
CA ASP A 196 4.32 8.20 -6.17
C ASP A 196 2.90 7.86 -5.69
N ARG A 197 2.27 8.83 -5.07
CA ARG A 197 0.88 8.71 -4.64
C ARG A 197 -0.03 9.02 -5.82
N PHE A 198 -0.50 7.97 -6.50
CA PHE A 198 -1.47 8.05 -7.61
C PHE A 198 -1.00 8.82 -8.85
#